data_59740c639beae8bbbcff485c54d5f64f
#
_entry.id   59740c639beae8bbbcff485c54d5f64f
#
_cell.length_a   1.000
_cell.length_b   1.000
_cell.length_c   1.000
_cell.angle_alpha   90.00
_cell.angle_beta   90.00
_cell.angle_gamma   90.00
#
_symmetry.space_group_name_H-M   'P 1'
#
loop_
_entity.id
_entity.type
_entity.pdbx_description
1 polymer ?
#
loop_
_entity_poly.entity_id
_entity_poly.type
_entity_poly.pdbx_seq_one_letter_code
_entity_poly.pdbx_strand_id
1 'polypeptide(L)'
;MLVLITYDVNTEDAQGKRRLRRVARKCVDHGQRVQNSVFECLLDASQCKLLQAELLEIIDCEKDSLRFYYLGNSYAAKVEHFGVRQDMSRRVS
;
A
#
# COMPACT_ATOMS: atom_id res chain seq x y z
N MET A 1 14.69 -6.66 -3.18
CA MET A 1 14.47 -5.36 -2.49
C MET A 1 13.30 -5.51 -1.53
N LEU A 2 13.48 -5.04 -0.33
CA LEU A 2 12.41 -5.08 0.67
C LEU A 2 11.50 -3.88 0.50
N VAL A 3 10.21 -4.13 0.43
CA VAL A 3 9.21 -3.08 0.25
C VAL A 3 8.14 -3.26 1.32
N LEU A 4 7.82 -2.18 2.01
CA LEU A 4 6.65 -2.16 2.88
C LEU A 4 5.51 -1.50 2.13
N ILE A 5 4.37 -2.17 2.12
CA ILE A 5 3.17 -1.64 1.49
C ILE A 5 2.15 -1.38 2.58
N THR A 6 1.69 -0.15 2.65
CA THR A 6 0.63 0.22 3.59
C THR A 6 -0.55 0.76 2.81
N TYR A 7 -1.75 0.50 3.30
CA TYR A 7 -2.94 1.00 2.64
C TYR A 7 -4.00 1.37 3.65
N ASP A 8 -4.84 2.31 3.25
CA ASP A 8 -5.99 2.74 4.03
C ASP A 8 -7.15 2.87 3.05
N VAL A 9 -8.11 1.96 3.14
CA VAL A 9 -9.23 1.91 2.22
C VAL A 9 -10.48 2.36 2.96
N ASN A 10 -11.21 3.28 2.34
CA ASN A 10 -12.47 3.76 2.89
C ASN A 10 -13.51 2.64 2.79
N THR A 11 -14.02 2.19 3.93
CA THR A 11 -14.95 1.07 4.00
C THR A 11 -16.34 1.49 4.43
N GLU A 12 -16.73 2.73 4.14
CA GLU A 12 -18.05 3.21 4.52
C GLU A 12 -19.16 2.55 3.71
N ASP A 13 -18.84 2.04 2.53
CA ASP A 13 -19.85 1.35 1.72
C ASP A 13 -19.35 -0.04 1.33
N ALA A 14 -20.23 -0.81 0.69
CA ALA A 14 -19.92 -2.18 0.30
C ALA A 14 -18.81 -2.25 -0.72
N GLN A 15 -18.72 -1.27 -1.60
CA GLN A 15 -17.66 -1.24 -2.61
C GLN A 15 -16.29 -1.05 -1.97
N GLY A 16 -16.22 -0.20 -0.94
CA GLY A 16 -14.98 -0.01 -0.20
C GLY A 16 -14.54 -1.28 0.50
N LYS A 17 -15.48 -1.99 1.10
CA LYS A 17 -15.15 -3.25 1.74
C LYS A 17 -14.63 -4.27 0.75
N ARG A 18 -15.17 -4.29 -0.46
CA ARG A 18 -14.69 -5.16 -1.53
C ARG A 18 -13.29 -4.77 -1.96
N ARG A 19 -13.03 -3.46 -2.11
CA ARG A 19 -11.70 -2.99 -2.47
C ARG A 19 -10.68 -3.40 -1.41
N LEU A 20 -11.03 -3.26 -0.15
CA LEU A 20 -10.13 -3.65 0.94
C LEU A 20 -9.74 -5.13 0.83
N ARG A 21 -10.73 -5.99 0.62
CA ARG A 21 -10.45 -7.43 0.48
C ARG A 21 -9.56 -7.72 -0.71
N ARG A 22 -9.78 -7.03 -1.83
CA ARG A 22 -8.98 -7.23 -3.03
C ARG A 22 -7.54 -6.79 -2.85
N VAL A 23 -7.35 -5.63 -2.21
CA VAL A 23 -6.01 -5.13 -1.93
C VAL A 23 -5.27 -6.10 -1.01
N ALA A 24 -5.93 -6.53 0.06
CA ALA A 24 -5.31 -7.44 1.01
C ALA A 24 -4.93 -8.76 0.34
N ARG A 25 -5.82 -9.32 -0.48
CA ARG A 25 -5.53 -10.57 -1.18
C ARG A 25 -4.33 -10.43 -2.10
N LYS A 26 -4.25 -9.34 -2.84
CA LYS A 26 -3.14 -9.11 -3.75
C LYS A 26 -1.83 -9.00 -2.98
N CYS A 27 -1.84 -8.31 -1.84
CA CYS A 27 -0.64 -8.18 -1.03
C CYS A 27 -0.22 -9.51 -0.41
N VAL A 28 -1.18 -10.34 0.03
CA VAL A 28 -0.87 -11.65 0.59
C VAL A 28 -0.18 -12.53 -0.44
N ASP A 29 -0.56 -12.40 -1.70
CA ASP A 29 0.05 -13.19 -2.77
C ASP A 29 1.53 -12.83 -2.98
N HIS A 30 1.97 -11.67 -2.53
CA HIS A 30 3.31 -11.19 -2.82
C HIS A 30 4.18 -10.98 -1.58
N GLY A 31 3.61 -11.08 -0.40
CA GLY A 31 4.37 -10.79 0.79
C GLY A 31 3.73 -11.32 2.05
N GLN A 32 4.19 -10.81 3.18
CA GLN A 32 3.76 -11.25 4.49
C GLN A 32 3.11 -10.08 5.24
N ARG A 33 1.95 -10.34 5.81
CA ARG A 33 1.26 -9.34 6.62
C ARG A 33 1.98 -9.19 7.95
N VAL A 34 2.34 -7.95 8.29
CA VAL A 34 2.97 -7.66 9.57
C VAL A 34 2.02 -6.93 10.51
N GLN A 35 1.06 -6.21 9.94
CA GLN A 35 -0.04 -5.61 10.69
C GLN A 35 -1.26 -5.60 9.76
N ASN A 36 -2.40 -5.15 10.27
CA ASN A 36 -3.65 -5.23 9.52
C ASN A 36 -3.55 -4.70 8.09
N SER A 37 -2.93 -3.56 7.91
CA SER A 37 -2.84 -2.91 6.61
C SER A 37 -1.40 -2.68 6.20
N VAL A 38 -0.47 -3.51 6.68
CA VAL A 38 0.95 -3.37 6.39
C VAL A 38 1.50 -4.71 5.96
N PHE A 39 2.13 -4.73 4.80
CA PHE A 39 2.75 -5.95 4.25
C PHE A 39 4.21 -5.72 3.95
N GLU A 40 5.03 -6.73 4.25
CA GLU A 40 6.43 -6.79 3.85
C GLU A 40 6.55 -7.68 2.64
N CYS A 41 7.17 -7.16 1.58
CA CYS A 41 7.34 -7.92 0.34
C CYS A 41 8.79 -7.87 -0.11
N LEU A 42 9.32 -8.99 -0.55
CA LEU A 42 10.61 -9.02 -1.23
C LEU A 42 10.34 -9.07 -2.72
N LEU A 43 10.67 -7.99 -3.41
CA LEU A 43 10.31 -7.83 -4.81
C LEU A 43 11.49 -7.25 -5.58
N ASP A 44 11.64 -7.66 -6.84
CA ASP A 44 12.55 -6.93 -7.72
C ASP A 44 11.80 -5.73 -8.32
N ALA A 45 12.51 -4.92 -9.10
CA ALA A 45 11.93 -3.69 -9.62
C ALA A 45 10.72 -3.97 -10.53
N SER A 46 10.81 -5.01 -11.35
CA SER A 46 9.72 -5.37 -12.25
C SER A 46 8.49 -5.83 -11.50
N GLN A 47 8.69 -6.69 -10.51
CA GLN A 47 7.59 -7.19 -9.68
C GLN A 47 6.93 -6.05 -8.92
N CYS A 48 7.74 -5.12 -8.43
CA CYS A 48 7.22 -4.00 -7.66
C CYS A 48 6.34 -3.11 -8.54
N LYS A 49 6.79 -2.82 -9.76
CA LYS A 49 5.99 -2.01 -10.68
C LYS A 49 4.70 -2.69 -11.08
N LEU A 50 4.75 -3.99 -11.28
CA LEU A 50 3.55 -4.74 -11.64
C LEU A 50 2.55 -4.74 -10.49
N LEU A 51 3.02 -5.02 -9.28
CA LEU A 51 2.15 -5.02 -8.11
C LEU A 51 1.54 -3.64 -7.88
N GLN A 52 2.37 -2.60 -8.03
CA GLN A 52 1.90 -1.23 -7.88
C GLN A 52 0.77 -0.93 -8.88
N ALA A 53 0.96 -1.31 -10.14
CA ALA A 53 -0.06 -1.09 -11.16
C ALA A 53 -1.34 -1.86 -10.83
N GLU A 54 -1.22 -3.10 -10.38
CA GLU A 54 -2.39 -3.90 -10.03
C GLU A 54 -3.16 -3.30 -8.86
N LEU A 55 -2.45 -2.83 -7.84
CA LEU A 55 -3.10 -2.23 -6.69
C LEU A 55 -3.78 -0.91 -7.05
N LEU A 56 -3.14 -0.13 -7.93
CA LEU A 56 -3.73 1.14 -8.37
C LEU A 56 -5.02 0.93 -9.16
N GLU A 57 -5.16 -0.22 -9.82
CA GLU A 57 -6.40 -0.54 -10.49
C GLU A 57 -7.53 -0.90 -9.54
N ILE A 58 -7.17 -1.36 -8.34
CA ILE A 58 -8.17 -1.78 -7.35
C ILE A 58 -8.68 -0.60 -6.55
N ILE A 59 -7.79 0.27 -6.08
CA ILE A 59 -8.17 1.33 -5.16
C ILE A 59 -8.89 2.46 -5.87
N ASP A 60 -9.59 3.27 -5.09
CA ASP A 60 -10.18 4.52 -5.54
C ASP A 60 -9.31 5.64 -5.01
N CYS A 61 -8.57 6.31 -5.88
CA CYS A 61 -7.60 7.31 -5.47
C CYS A 61 -8.24 8.53 -4.79
N GLU A 62 -9.55 8.68 -4.93
CA GLU A 62 -10.26 9.78 -4.27
C GLU A 62 -10.70 9.42 -2.86
N LYS A 63 -10.72 8.14 -2.52
CA LYS A 63 -11.21 7.67 -1.22
C LYS A 63 -10.17 6.89 -0.44
N ASP A 64 -9.24 6.26 -1.11
CA ASP A 64 -8.30 5.34 -0.52
C ASP A 64 -6.89 5.88 -0.61
N SER A 65 -5.98 5.32 0.19
CA SER A 65 -4.57 5.65 0.09
C SER A 65 -3.73 4.38 0.01
N LEU A 66 -2.59 4.50 -0.64
CA LEU A 66 -1.65 3.40 -0.82
C LEU A 66 -0.26 3.98 -0.77
N ARG A 67 0.62 3.34 -0.02
CA ARG A 67 1.98 3.85 0.16
C ARG A 67 2.99 2.73 0.09
N PHE A 68 4.07 2.99 -0.63
CA PHE A 68 5.19 2.05 -0.76
C PHE A 68 6.42 2.66 -0.11
N TYR A 69 7.02 1.90 0.80
CA TYR A 69 8.28 2.26 1.41
C TYR A 69 9.34 1.34 0.85
N TYR A 70 10.30 1.90 0.14
CA TYR A 70 11.37 1.12 -0.48
C TYR A 70 12.55 1.09 0.46
N LEU A 71 12.78 -0.04 1.10
CA LEU A 71 13.83 -0.23 2.09
C LEU A 71 14.98 -0.96 1.43
N GLY A 72 15.79 -0.20 0.70
CA GLY A 72 16.93 -0.77 0.01
C GLY A 72 18.17 -0.78 0.90
N ASN A 73 19.33 -0.77 0.27
CA ASN A 73 20.59 -0.79 0.97
C ASN A 73 21.02 0.57 1.50
N SER A 74 20.24 1.59 1.28
CA SER A 74 20.58 2.92 1.75
C SER A 74 19.78 3.25 3.00
N TYR A 75 20.28 4.20 3.77
CA TYR A 75 19.60 4.62 4.98
C TYR A 75 18.31 5.39 4.71
N ALA A 76 18.25 6.05 3.59
CA ALA A 76 17.09 6.85 3.26
C ALA A 76 16.06 5.97 2.56
N ALA A 77 14.94 5.75 3.22
CA ALA A 77 13.84 5.03 2.60
C ALA A 77 13.18 5.94 1.58
N LYS A 78 12.92 5.40 0.41
CA LYS A 78 12.15 6.10 -0.60
C LYS A 78 10.69 5.76 -0.39
N VAL A 79 9.84 6.77 -0.42
CA VAL A 79 8.40 6.58 -0.18
C VAL A 79 7.63 7.11 -1.37
N GLU A 80 6.69 6.29 -1.85
CA GLU A 80 5.73 6.71 -2.87
C GLU A 80 4.33 6.58 -2.30
N HIS A 81 3.54 7.63 -2.44
CA HIS A 81 2.18 7.68 -1.92
C HIS A 81 1.19 7.87 -3.05
N PHE A 82 0.11 7.12 -3.00
CA PHE A 82 -0.96 7.19 -3.99
C PHE A 82 -2.30 7.35 -3.28
N GLY A 83 -3.16 8.19 -3.82
CA GLY A 83 -4.49 8.38 -3.27
C GLY A 83 -4.57 9.51 -2.28
N VAL A 84 -5.49 9.41 -1.35
CA VAL A 84 -5.74 10.45 -0.36
C VAL A 84 -4.52 10.66 0.51
N ARG A 85 -4.07 11.92 0.62
CA ARG A 85 -2.93 12.26 1.45
C ARG A 85 -3.43 12.83 2.76
N GLN A 86 -3.00 12.23 3.86
CA GLN A 86 -3.34 12.72 5.17
C GLN A 86 -2.43 13.88 5.55
N ASP A 87 -3.01 14.84 6.27
CA ASP A 87 -2.24 15.96 6.78
C ASP A 87 -1.31 15.46 7.89
N MET A 88 -0.02 15.64 7.68
CA MET A 88 0.98 15.16 8.63
C MET A 88 0.86 15.81 9.99
N SER A 89 0.41 17.04 10.02
CA SER A 89 0.32 17.75 11.29
C SER A 89 -0.71 17.13 12.23
N ARG A 90 -1.70 16.43 11.69
CA ARG A 90 -2.71 15.78 12.51
C ARG A 90 -2.27 14.41 12.99
N ARG A 91 -1.13 13.94 12.53
CA ARG A 91 -0.64 12.62 12.85
C ARG A 91 0.46 12.62 13.89
N VAL A 92 0.77 13.77 14.37
CA VAL A 92 1.87 13.92 15.30
C VAL A 92 1.52 13.35 16.66
N SER A 93 0.26 13.31 16.95
CA SER A 93 -0.17 12.76 18.23
C SER A 93 0.23 11.31 18.40
#